data_be71bd5ad2250b2f37b3805b1d35b2ee
#
_entry.id   be71bd5ad2250b2f37b3805b1d35b2ee
#
_cell.length_a   1.000
_cell.length_b   1.000
_cell.length_c   1.000
_cell.angle_alpha   90.00
_cell.angle_beta   90.00
_cell.angle_gamma   90.00
#
_symmetry.space_group_name_H-M   'P 1'
#
loop_
_entity.id
_entity.type
_entity.pdbx_description
1 polymer ?
#
loop_
_entity_poly.entity_id
_entity_poly.type
_entity_poly.pdbx_seq_one_letter_code
_entity_poly.pdbx_strand_id
1 'polypeptide(L)'
;MCGIIGYKGKKRASEVLFNGLKNLEYRGYDSVGVVTLENNQFQLKKDKGRVRDVHNNINFLELNGNLGMAHTRWSTHGIPNKNNSHPHFSNDNSIAVIHNGIIENHTKLRKELESEGYEFLSETDTEVIPNLIQKHLIDNNFKDAVFKTIQLLEGTFALVILNKNSSQMIAAKRLSPLILGVGENEFFLASDVNGFIEHTKNVLYLEDNEMIVIDEDYKLSSLIDGSPINRDIEKVNWNFKDSQKDGFSHYMLKEIFEQPRVMRNIASERIINNKVAFKDLNLSEGYLKGIKRIILLACGTAHYACLTGKYMIESLAKINCEVDYASEFRYRNPIINEGDLVIAVTQSGETADTLAAIKEANRKGAKIMSI
;
A
#
# COMPACT_ATOMS: atom_id res chain seq x y z
N MET A 1 -4.07 -6.92 -4.26
CA MET A 1 -3.83 -5.80 -3.30
C MET A 1 -4.98 -4.82 -3.42
N CYS A 2 -5.43 -4.25 -2.32
CA CYS A 2 -6.57 -3.33 -2.32
C CYS A 2 -6.16 -1.88 -2.58
N GLY A 3 -7.12 -1.00 -2.96
CA GLY A 3 -6.90 0.43 -3.13
C GLY A 3 -7.51 1.24 -1.99
N ILE A 4 -6.71 2.07 -1.34
CA ILE A 4 -7.13 3.05 -0.34
C ILE A 4 -7.06 4.45 -0.93
N ILE A 5 -8.07 5.28 -0.65
CA ILE A 5 -7.99 6.72 -0.80
C ILE A 5 -8.76 7.42 0.33
N GLY A 6 -8.13 8.41 0.98
CA GLY A 6 -8.71 9.37 1.91
C GLY A 6 -8.56 10.79 1.37
N TYR A 7 -9.48 11.65 1.69
CA TYR A 7 -9.46 13.05 1.31
C TYR A 7 -9.98 13.95 2.44
N LYS A 8 -9.26 15.03 2.68
CA LYS A 8 -9.69 16.15 3.51
C LYS A 8 -9.30 17.45 2.83
N GLY A 9 -10.25 18.33 2.56
CA GLY A 9 -9.98 19.59 1.88
C GLY A 9 -11.20 20.46 1.68
N LYS A 10 -11.20 21.30 0.64
CA LYS A 10 -12.31 22.22 0.33
C LYS A 10 -13.26 21.69 -0.75
N LYS A 11 -12.83 20.71 -1.52
CA LYS A 11 -13.64 20.11 -2.60
C LYS A 11 -14.63 19.11 -2.02
N ARG A 12 -15.64 18.77 -2.80
CA ARG A 12 -16.56 17.68 -2.46
C ARG A 12 -15.79 16.35 -2.44
N ALA A 13 -15.74 15.71 -1.27
CA ALA A 13 -14.93 14.51 -1.08
C ALA A 13 -15.33 13.37 -2.02
N SER A 14 -16.64 13.19 -2.28
CA SER A 14 -17.13 12.10 -3.14
C SER A 14 -16.58 12.16 -4.57
N GLU A 15 -16.35 13.35 -5.14
CA GLU A 15 -15.77 13.52 -6.48
C GLU A 15 -14.30 13.12 -6.50
N VAL A 16 -13.53 13.60 -5.54
CA VAL A 16 -12.10 13.28 -5.39
C VAL A 16 -11.91 11.78 -5.16
N LEU A 17 -12.68 11.21 -4.23
CA LEU A 17 -12.61 9.80 -3.87
C LEU A 17 -13.00 8.89 -5.05
N PHE A 18 -14.07 9.21 -5.78
CA PHE A 18 -14.50 8.43 -6.94
C PHE A 18 -13.45 8.44 -8.06
N ASN A 19 -12.84 9.59 -8.35
CA ASN A 19 -11.77 9.69 -9.34
C ASN A 19 -10.53 8.89 -8.91
N GLY A 20 -10.13 9.03 -7.65
CA GLY A 20 -9.03 8.24 -7.10
C GLY A 20 -9.29 6.73 -7.12
N LEU A 21 -10.51 6.28 -6.78
CA LEU A 21 -10.88 4.87 -6.88
C LEU A 21 -10.74 4.31 -8.30
N LYS A 22 -11.15 5.08 -9.32
CA LYS A 22 -10.98 4.66 -10.73
C LYS A 22 -9.52 4.43 -11.09
N ASN A 23 -8.64 5.26 -10.55
CA ASN A 23 -7.20 5.16 -10.78
C ASN A 23 -6.56 4.02 -9.99
N LEU A 24 -7.20 3.56 -8.91
CA LEU A 24 -6.74 2.46 -8.04
C LEU A 24 -7.44 1.12 -8.31
N GLU A 25 -8.40 1.04 -9.26
CA GLU A 25 -9.19 -0.18 -9.50
C GLU A 25 -8.33 -1.38 -9.91
N TYR A 26 -7.16 -1.15 -10.52
CA TYR A 26 -6.22 -2.22 -10.85
C TYR A 26 -5.69 -2.98 -9.62
N ARG A 27 -5.78 -2.38 -8.43
CA ARG A 27 -5.36 -2.99 -7.15
C ARG A 27 -6.45 -3.90 -6.56
N GLY A 28 -7.73 -3.68 -6.89
CA GLY A 28 -8.84 -4.49 -6.40
C GLY A 28 -10.15 -4.12 -7.08
N TYR A 29 -10.99 -5.10 -7.37
CA TYR A 29 -12.22 -4.93 -8.13
C TYR A 29 -13.39 -5.83 -7.67
N ASP A 30 -13.28 -6.43 -6.49
CA ASP A 30 -14.31 -7.34 -5.94
C ASP A 30 -15.46 -6.60 -5.30
N SER A 31 -15.15 -5.51 -4.64
CA SER A 31 -16.13 -4.63 -4.01
C SER A 31 -15.55 -3.22 -3.82
N VAL A 32 -16.43 -2.27 -3.63
CA VAL A 32 -16.07 -0.86 -3.48
C VAL A 32 -16.98 -0.18 -2.47
N GLY A 33 -16.44 0.79 -1.73
CA GLY A 33 -17.23 1.64 -0.87
C GLY A 33 -16.61 3.00 -0.65
N VAL A 34 -17.47 3.96 -0.41
CA VAL A 34 -17.18 5.36 -0.17
C VAL A 34 -17.95 5.81 1.05
N VAL A 35 -17.27 6.47 1.98
CA VAL A 35 -17.88 7.18 3.09
C VAL A 35 -17.41 8.62 3.12
N THR A 36 -18.32 9.53 3.35
CA THR A 36 -18.03 10.95 3.60
C THR A 36 -18.62 11.37 4.94
N LEU A 37 -18.05 12.41 5.50
CA LEU A 37 -18.52 13.03 6.76
C LEU A 37 -19.04 14.43 6.50
N GLU A 38 -20.29 14.66 6.88
CA GLU A 38 -20.94 15.98 6.85
C GLU A 38 -21.79 16.16 8.09
N ASN A 39 -21.66 17.30 8.77
CA ASN A 39 -22.44 17.67 9.96
C ASN A 39 -22.44 16.55 11.04
N ASN A 40 -21.28 15.95 11.32
CA ASN A 40 -21.10 14.83 12.25
C ASN A 40 -21.92 13.57 11.90
N GLN A 41 -22.25 13.39 10.63
CA GLN A 41 -22.95 12.21 10.13
C GLN A 41 -22.19 11.58 8.98
N PHE A 42 -21.97 10.26 9.07
CA PHE A 42 -21.44 9.49 7.98
C PHE A 42 -22.50 9.24 6.90
N GLN A 43 -22.14 9.50 5.66
CA GLN A 43 -22.90 9.11 4.49
C GLN A 43 -22.15 8.00 3.78
N LEU A 44 -22.77 6.82 3.64
CA LEU A 44 -22.13 5.60 3.14
C LEU A 44 -22.80 5.07 1.88
N LYS A 45 -21.99 4.73 0.89
CA LYS A 45 -22.39 3.92 -0.26
C LYS A 45 -21.34 2.84 -0.52
N LYS A 46 -21.75 1.57 -0.51
CA LYS A 46 -20.87 0.44 -0.80
C LYS A 46 -21.64 -0.74 -1.37
N ASP A 47 -20.98 -1.50 -2.26
CA ASP A 47 -21.49 -2.74 -2.80
C ASP A 47 -20.36 -3.62 -3.37
N LYS A 48 -20.70 -4.86 -3.75
CA LYS A 48 -19.84 -5.74 -4.53
C LYS A 48 -19.78 -5.29 -5.99
N GLY A 49 -18.62 -5.42 -6.62
CA GLY A 49 -18.42 -5.15 -8.02
C GLY A 49 -17.36 -4.09 -8.28
N ARG A 50 -17.19 -3.76 -9.54
CA ARG A 50 -16.21 -2.76 -10.00
C ARG A 50 -16.67 -1.34 -9.69
N VAL A 51 -15.73 -0.42 -9.57
CA VAL A 51 -15.98 0.98 -9.23
C VAL A 51 -17.05 1.62 -10.11
N ARG A 52 -16.95 1.43 -11.44
CA ARG A 52 -17.91 2.02 -12.40
C ARG A 52 -19.29 1.41 -12.30
N ASP A 53 -19.36 0.09 -12.17
CA ASP A 53 -20.63 -0.64 -12.13
C ASP A 53 -21.42 -0.29 -10.86
N VAL A 54 -20.73 -0.28 -9.72
CA VAL A 54 -21.33 0.12 -8.43
C VAL A 54 -21.73 1.60 -8.46
N HIS A 55 -20.88 2.49 -9.01
CA HIS A 55 -21.24 3.91 -9.16
C HIS A 55 -22.51 4.11 -9.99
N ASN A 56 -22.64 3.41 -11.11
CA ASN A 56 -23.83 3.49 -11.97
C ASN A 56 -25.11 3.07 -11.23
N ASN A 57 -25.00 2.12 -10.27
CA ASN A 57 -26.14 1.61 -9.54
C ASN A 57 -26.52 2.48 -8.33
N ILE A 58 -25.53 3.00 -7.58
CA ILE A 58 -25.79 3.68 -6.30
C ILE A 58 -25.26 5.12 -6.24
N ASN A 59 -24.65 5.64 -7.30
CA ASN A 59 -24.18 7.00 -7.50
C ASN A 59 -23.42 7.63 -6.32
N PHE A 60 -22.12 7.39 -6.25
CA PHE A 60 -21.25 7.92 -5.17
C PHE A 60 -21.26 9.46 -5.08
N LEU A 61 -21.55 10.17 -6.18
CA LEU A 61 -21.56 11.63 -6.21
C LEU A 61 -22.74 12.27 -5.45
N GLU A 62 -23.68 11.50 -4.96
CA GLU A 62 -24.73 12.01 -4.06
C GLU A 62 -24.24 12.23 -2.63
N LEU A 63 -23.10 11.65 -2.25
CA LEU A 63 -22.53 11.84 -0.93
C LEU A 63 -21.96 13.25 -0.79
N ASN A 64 -22.31 13.94 0.29
CA ASN A 64 -21.88 15.29 0.59
C ASN A 64 -20.71 15.28 1.59
N GLY A 65 -20.14 16.47 1.86
CA GLY A 65 -19.03 16.65 2.78
C GLY A 65 -17.69 16.79 2.06
N ASN A 66 -16.72 17.29 2.80
CA ASN A 66 -15.36 17.59 2.33
C ASN A 66 -14.27 16.76 3.02
N LEU A 67 -14.68 15.82 3.85
CA LEU A 67 -13.85 14.80 4.51
C LEU A 67 -14.45 13.45 4.18
N GLY A 68 -13.62 12.50 3.76
CA GLY A 68 -14.08 11.15 3.46
C GLY A 68 -12.96 10.19 3.11
N MET A 69 -13.33 8.94 2.94
CA MET A 69 -12.43 7.88 2.51
C MET A 69 -13.16 6.85 1.65
N ALA A 70 -12.40 6.12 0.82
CA ALA A 70 -12.95 5.12 -0.07
C ALA A 70 -11.97 3.98 -0.28
N HIS A 71 -12.49 2.82 -0.69
CA HIS A 71 -11.74 1.60 -0.80
C HIS A 71 -12.20 0.74 -1.98
N THR A 72 -11.24 0.12 -2.70
CA THR A 72 -11.46 -1.00 -3.60
C THR A 72 -10.85 -2.25 -3.01
N ARG A 73 -11.62 -3.34 -2.94
CA ARG A 73 -11.22 -4.57 -2.26
C ARG A 73 -10.77 -5.65 -3.24
N TRP A 74 -9.72 -6.35 -2.82
CA TRP A 74 -9.35 -7.69 -3.29
C TRP A 74 -9.51 -8.62 -2.10
N SER A 75 -10.50 -9.52 -2.15
CA SER A 75 -10.91 -10.31 -1.00
C SER A 75 -9.83 -11.26 -0.51
N THR A 76 -9.50 -11.19 0.78
CA THR A 76 -8.66 -12.16 1.51
C THR A 76 -9.47 -12.93 2.55
N HIS A 77 -10.37 -12.25 3.27
CA HIS A 77 -11.26 -12.81 4.29
C HIS A 77 -12.72 -12.46 3.97
N GLY A 78 -13.61 -13.46 3.95
CA GLY A 78 -15.02 -13.30 3.60
C GLY A 78 -15.27 -13.09 2.11
N ILE A 79 -16.37 -13.62 1.61
CA ILE A 79 -16.79 -13.53 0.20
C ILE A 79 -17.11 -12.08 -0.20
N PRO A 80 -16.95 -11.70 -1.48
CA PRO A 80 -17.37 -10.37 -1.97
C PRO A 80 -18.89 -10.18 -1.81
N ASN A 81 -19.26 -9.32 -0.89
CA ASN A 81 -20.64 -8.88 -0.66
C ASN A 81 -20.66 -7.49 -0.02
N LYS A 82 -21.83 -6.89 0.13
CA LYS A 82 -21.99 -5.54 0.70
C LYS A 82 -21.47 -5.45 2.14
N ASN A 83 -21.71 -6.44 2.98
CA ASN A 83 -21.29 -6.40 4.38
C ASN A 83 -19.77 -6.47 4.53
N ASN A 84 -19.12 -7.31 3.71
CA ASN A 84 -17.67 -7.49 3.70
C ASN A 84 -16.93 -6.39 2.93
N SER A 85 -17.64 -5.46 2.27
CA SER A 85 -17.03 -4.29 1.62
C SER A 85 -16.62 -3.26 2.66
N HIS A 86 -15.47 -2.61 2.45
CA HIS A 86 -15.06 -1.45 3.25
C HIS A 86 -15.84 -0.19 2.85
N PRO A 87 -15.97 0.80 3.75
CA PRO A 87 -15.49 0.83 5.13
C PRO A 87 -16.31 -0.04 6.08
N HIS A 88 -15.67 -0.40 7.21
CA HIS A 88 -16.31 -1.01 8.38
C HIS A 88 -16.53 0.01 9.47
N PHE A 89 -17.57 -0.17 10.26
CA PHE A 89 -17.98 0.75 11.31
C PHE A 89 -17.94 0.11 12.70
N SER A 90 -17.78 0.94 13.71
CA SER A 90 -18.03 0.54 15.11
C SER A 90 -19.52 0.31 15.36
N ASN A 91 -19.88 -0.43 16.42
CA ASN A 91 -21.26 -0.75 16.76
C ASN A 91 -22.14 0.50 16.94
N ASP A 92 -21.59 1.58 17.48
CA ASP A 92 -22.30 2.86 17.65
C ASP A 92 -22.24 3.76 16.39
N ASN A 93 -21.66 3.27 15.31
CA ASN A 93 -21.42 4.02 14.07
C ASN A 93 -20.65 5.36 14.30
N SER A 94 -19.80 5.43 15.32
CA SER A 94 -18.98 6.61 15.57
C SER A 94 -17.65 6.60 14.82
N ILE A 95 -17.14 5.41 14.51
CA ILE A 95 -15.86 5.20 13.86
C ILE A 95 -16.08 4.48 12.53
N ALA A 96 -15.41 4.96 11.49
CA ALA A 96 -15.31 4.30 10.19
C ALA A 96 -13.85 3.98 9.85
N VAL A 97 -13.58 2.79 9.32
CA VAL A 97 -12.22 2.31 9.00
C VAL A 97 -12.17 1.66 7.63
N ILE A 98 -11.15 2.01 6.85
CA ILE A 98 -10.72 1.23 5.67
C ILE A 98 -9.33 0.66 5.94
N HIS A 99 -9.06 -0.52 5.39
CA HIS A 99 -7.87 -1.31 5.71
C HIS A 99 -7.35 -2.08 4.49
N ASN A 100 -6.05 -1.99 4.27
CA ASN A 100 -5.28 -2.90 3.42
C ASN A 100 -4.33 -3.70 4.30
N GLY A 101 -4.33 -5.00 4.15
CA GLY A 101 -3.47 -5.89 4.93
C GLY A 101 -4.25 -7.06 5.53
N ILE A 102 -3.70 -7.66 6.57
CA ILE A 102 -4.30 -8.78 7.32
C ILE A 102 -4.01 -8.59 8.80
N ILE A 103 -5.05 -8.60 9.62
CA ILE A 103 -4.95 -8.62 11.08
C ILE A 103 -4.92 -10.08 11.55
N GLU A 104 -3.74 -10.60 11.81
CA GLU A 104 -3.52 -12.02 12.09
C GLU A 104 -4.21 -12.49 13.36
N ASN A 105 -4.27 -11.64 14.38
CA ASN A 105 -4.92 -11.97 15.67
C ASN A 105 -6.41 -11.57 15.73
N HIS A 106 -7.06 -11.25 14.61
CA HIS A 106 -8.45 -10.78 14.56
C HIS A 106 -9.45 -11.75 15.25
N THR A 107 -9.24 -13.05 15.11
CA THR A 107 -10.13 -14.05 15.73
C THR A 107 -10.14 -13.98 17.25
N LYS A 108 -8.98 -13.74 17.87
CA LYS A 108 -8.85 -13.53 19.32
C LYS A 108 -9.53 -12.24 19.74
N LEU A 109 -9.20 -11.13 19.07
CA LEU A 109 -9.76 -9.81 19.37
C LEU A 109 -11.29 -9.79 19.20
N ARG A 110 -11.80 -10.47 18.18
CA ARG A 110 -13.25 -10.61 17.95
C ARG A 110 -13.95 -11.32 19.11
N LYS A 111 -13.42 -12.46 19.57
CA LYS A 111 -14.00 -13.20 20.71
C LYS A 111 -14.00 -12.37 22.00
N GLU A 112 -12.94 -11.61 22.24
CA GLU A 112 -12.85 -10.70 23.39
C GLU A 112 -13.95 -9.63 23.32
N LEU A 113 -14.11 -8.96 22.17
CA LEU A 113 -15.13 -7.94 21.95
C LEU A 113 -16.56 -8.53 22.01
N GLU A 114 -16.81 -9.71 21.43
CA GLU A 114 -18.09 -10.41 21.51
C GLU A 114 -18.48 -10.74 22.97
N SER A 115 -17.51 -11.11 23.80
CA SER A 115 -17.74 -11.34 25.23
C SER A 115 -18.10 -10.07 26.02
N GLU A 116 -17.77 -8.91 25.48
CA GLU A 116 -18.10 -7.58 26.03
C GLU A 116 -19.37 -6.98 25.40
N GLY A 117 -20.07 -7.74 24.52
CA GLY A 117 -21.35 -7.34 23.92
C GLY A 117 -21.24 -6.61 22.58
N TYR A 118 -20.08 -6.59 21.93
CA TYR A 118 -19.95 -6.07 20.56
C TYR A 118 -20.48 -7.06 19.55
N GLU A 119 -21.22 -6.57 18.56
CA GLU A 119 -21.76 -7.34 17.45
C GLU A 119 -20.91 -7.16 16.19
N PHE A 120 -20.84 -8.19 15.36
CA PHE A 120 -20.10 -8.18 14.11
C PHE A 120 -21.02 -8.50 12.93
N LEU A 121 -20.99 -7.67 11.89
CA LEU A 121 -21.83 -7.79 10.71
C LEU A 121 -21.09 -8.40 9.52
N SER A 122 -19.76 -8.41 9.55
CA SER A 122 -18.92 -8.92 8.46
C SER A 122 -18.07 -10.11 8.89
N GLU A 123 -17.53 -10.81 7.89
CA GLU A 123 -16.58 -11.90 8.07
C GLU A 123 -15.13 -11.41 7.96
N THR A 124 -14.91 -10.09 7.85
CA THR A 124 -13.56 -9.52 7.65
C THR A 124 -12.79 -9.45 8.96
N ASP A 125 -11.49 -9.51 8.84
CA ASP A 125 -10.54 -9.24 9.93
C ASP A 125 -10.55 -7.77 10.36
N THR A 126 -10.99 -6.87 9.49
CA THR A 126 -10.95 -5.42 9.70
C THR A 126 -11.94 -4.92 10.74
N GLU A 127 -13.11 -5.56 10.87
CA GLU A 127 -14.21 -5.04 11.70
C GLU A 127 -13.88 -5.01 13.21
N VAL A 128 -12.85 -5.72 13.65
CA VAL A 128 -12.35 -5.61 15.03
C VAL A 128 -11.77 -4.23 15.33
N ILE A 129 -11.23 -3.54 14.32
CA ILE A 129 -10.50 -2.28 14.51
C ILE A 129 -11.43 -1.13 14.95
N PRO A 130 -12.54 -0.80 14.23
CA PRO A 130 -13.42 0.26 14.67
C PRO A 130 -14.06 -0.01 16.03
N ASN A 131 -14.35 -1.27 16.36
CA ASN A 131 -14.89 -1.64 17.66
C ASN A 131 -13.88 -1.48 18.80
N LEU A 132 -12.60 -1.83 18.59
CA LEU A 132 -11.52 -1.55 19.55
C LEU A 132 -11.31 -0.05 19.75
N ILE A 133 -11.36 0.74 18.68
CA ILE A 133 -11.24 2.20 18.80
C ILE A 133 -12.41 2.77 19.60
N GLN A 134 -13.64 2.33 19.33
CA GLN A 134 -14.83 2.71 20.11
C GLN A 134 -14.64 2.39 21.61
N LYS A 135 -14.15 1.20 21.93
CA LYS A 135 -13.86 0.80 23.32
C LYS A 135 -12.83 1.73 23.96
N HIS A 136 -11.74 2.03 23.28
CA HIS A 136 -10.71 2.91 23.83
C HIS A 136 -11.11 4.39 23.90
N LEU A 137 -12.11 4.84 23.12
CA LEU A 137 -12.62 6.21 23.17
C LEU A 137 -13.34 6.55 24.48
N ILE A 138 -13.74 5.55 25.28
CA ILE A 138 -14.40 5.79 26.58
C ILE A 138 -13.50 6.61 27.50
N ASP A 139 -12.20 6.31 27.52
CA ASP A 139 -11.23 6.91 28.44
C ASP A 139 -10.12 7.72 27.74
N ASN A 140 -10.19 7.89 26.43
CA ASN A 140 -9.12 8.52 25.66
C ASN A 140 -9.66 9.46 24.59
N ASN A 141 -8.84 10.44 24.16
CA ASN A 141 -9.11 11.19 22.95
C ASN A 141 -8.92 10.29 21.69
N PHE A 142 -9.36 10.78 20.52
CA PHE A 142 -9.39 9.99 19.29
C PHE A 142 -7.99 9.49 18.87
N LYS A 143 -6.96 10.34 18.93
CA LYS A 143 -5.58 9.96 18.61
C LYS A 143 -5.08 8.83 19.51
N ASP A 144 -5.27 8.97 20.83
CA ASP A 144 -4.78 8.01 21.80
C ASP A 144 -5.57 6.69 21.75
N ALA A 145 -6.87 6.74 21.48
CA ALA A 145 -7.68 5.54 21.25
C ALA A 145 -7.21 4.75 20.04
N VAL A 146 -6.90 5.42 18.92
CA VAL A 146 -6.32 4.80 17.73
C VAL A 146 -4.94 4.21 18.05
N PHE A 147 -4.07 4.99 18.70
CA PHE A 147 -2.72 4.52 19.09
C PHE A 147 -2.79 3.24 19.94
N LYS A 148 -3.61 3.22 20.99
CA LYS A 148 -3.80 2.05 21.85
C LYS A 148 -4.35 0.84 21.09
N THR A 149 -5.31 1.07 20.18
CA THR A 149 -5.85 0.00 19.33
C THR A 149 -4.75 -0.63 18.48
N ILE A 150 -3.93 0.18 17.81
CA ILE A 150 -2.87 -0.31 16.92
C ILE A 150 -1.82 -1.15 17.66
N GLN A 151 -1.55 -0.86 18.93
CA GLN A 151 -0.64 -1.67 19.76
C GLN A 151 -1.13 -3.09 19.99
N LEU A 152 -2.43 -3.35 19.88
CA LEU A 152 -3.03 -4.67 20.02
C LEU A 152 -3.06 -5.47 18.71
N LEU A 153 -2.84 -4.81 17.55
CA LEU A 153 -2.93 -5.45 16.26
C LEU A 153 -1.63 -6.19 15.90
N GLU A 154 -1.77 -7.44 15.49
CA GLU A 154 -0.70 -8.25 14.90
C GLU A 154 -0.93 -8.40 13.40
N GLY A 155 0.16 -8.41 12.61
CA GLY A 155 0.10 -8.54 11.15
C GLY A 155 0.42 -7.25 10.39
N THR A 156 -0.17 -7.10 9.21
CA THR A 156 0.13 -6.03 8.26
C THR A 156 -1.07 -5.11 8.08
N PHE A 157 -0.83 -3.80 8.00
CA PHE A 157 -1.92 -2.86 7.77
C PHE A 157 -1.48 -1.54 7.14
N ALA A 158 -2.36 -0.98 6.31
CA ALA A 158 -2.50 0.43 6.04
C ALA A 158 -3.94 0.81 6.39
N LEU A 159 -4.13 1.69 7.35
CA LEU A 159 -5.41 2.10 7.90
C LEU A 159 -5.68 3.56 7.59
N VAL A 160 -6.94 3.87 7.23
CA VAL A 160 -7.48 5.24 7.30
C VAL A 160 -8.74 5.20 8.14
N ILE A 161 -8.84 6.11 9.10
CA ILE A 161 -9.80 6.10 10.19
C ILE A 161 -10.45 7.48 10.30
N LEU A 162 -11.78 7.51 10.35
CA LEU A 162 -12.59 8.69 10.61
C LEU A 162 -13.42 8.50 11.87
N ASN A 163 -13.59 9.59 12.63
CA ASN A 163 -14.52 9.66 13.75
C ASN A 163 -15.59 10.71 13.41
N LYS A 164 -16.88 10.35 13.51
CA LYS A 164 -17.98 11.28 13.19
C LYS A 164 -18.01 12.56 14.03
N ASN A 165 -17.42 12.51 15.23
CA ASN A 165 -17.37 13.65 16.17
C ASN A 165 -16.05 14.44 16.07
N SER A 166 -15.24 14.19 15.05
CA SER A 166 -13.95 14.84 14.85
C SER A 166 -13.74 15.24 13.40
N SER A 167 -13.11 16.39 13.17
CA SER A 167 -12.65 16.79 11.85
C SER A 167 -11.36 16.09 11.42
N GLN A 168 -10.78 15.28 12.29
CA GLN A 168 -9.50 14.61 12.05
C GLN A 168 -9.66 13.35 11.19
N MET A 169 -8.70 13.15 10.29
CA MET A 169 -8.45 11.89 9.63
C MET A 169 -7.14 11.32 10.18
N ILE A 170 -7.18 10.08 10.68
CA ILE A 170 -6.00 9.41 11.21
C ILE A 170 -5.65 8.26 10.28
N ALA A 171 -4.35 8.07 10.02
CA ALA A 171 -3.89 6.92 9.27
C ALA A 171 -2.66 6.31 9.92
N ALA A 172 -2.45 5.02 9.70
CA ALA A 172 -1.33 4.28 10.25
C ALA A 172 -0.88 3.17 9.31
N LYS A 173 0.41 2.81 9.37
CA LYS A 173 1.00 1.85 8.45
C LYS A 173 1.95 0.89 9.14
N ARG A 174 1.84 -0.40 8.74
CA ARG A 174 2.81 -1.47 8.99
C ARG A 174 2.82 -2.42 7.81
N LEU A 175 3.92 -2.47 7.06
CA LEU A 175 4.18 -3.35 5.89
C LEU A 175 3.25 -3.18 4.67
N SER A 176 2.15 -2.45 4.77
CA SER A 176 1.27 -2.14 3.64
C SER A 176 1.47 -0.69 3.19
N PRO A 177 1.48 -0.37 1.88
CA PRO A 177 1.80 0.98 1.41
C PRO A 177 0.73 2.01 1.78
N LEU A 178 1.21 3.20 2.18
CA LEU A 178 0.37 4.37 2.43
C LEU A 178 1.18 5.64 2.21
N ILE A 179 0.60 6.60 1.48
CA ILE A 179 1.25 7.83 1.03
C ILE A 179 0.35 9.00 1.38
N LEU A 180 0.93 10.05 1.96
CA LEU A 180 0.29 11.34 2.10
C LEU A 180 0.56 12.18 0.85
N GLY A 181 -0.49 12.75 0.25
CA GLY A 181 -0.40 13.82 -0.73
C GLY A 181 -0.71 15.16 -0.07
N VAL A 182 0.15 16.15 -0.26
CA VAL A 182 -0.01 17.50 0.31
C VAL A 182 -0.34 18.47 -0.80
N GLY A 183 -1.58 18.96 -0.81
CA GLY A 183 -2.07 19.97 -1.74
C GLY A 183 -2.20 21.34 -1.09
N GLU A 184 -2.79 22.31 -1.80
CA GLU A 184 -3.07 23.64 -1.28
C GLU A 184 -4.34 23.62 -0.41
N ASN A 185 -4.18 23.59 0.90
CA ASN A 185 -5.25 23.40 1.89
C ASN A 185 -6.08 22.11 1.69
N GLU A 186 -5.46 21.07 1.19
CA GLU A 186 -6.08 19.77 1.03
C GLU A 186 -5.04 18.66 1.22
N PHE A 187 -5.49 17.53 1.77
CA PHE A 187 -4.68 16.36 2.06
C PHE A 187 -5.31 15.11 1.47
N PHE A 188 -4.46 14.25 0.98
CA PHE A 188 -4.83 12.96 0.41
C PHE A 188 -4.08 11.86 1.13
N LEU A 189 -4.73 10.73 1.35
CA LEU A 189 -4.09 9.49 1.76
C LEU A 189 -4.39 8.44 0.70
N ALA A 190 -3.38 7.76 0.18
CA ALA A 190 -3.62 6.70 -0.79
C ALA A 190 -2.60 5.57 -0.67
N SER A 191 -3.00 4.38 -1.09
CA SER A 191 -2.11 3.23 -1.21
C SER A 191 -1.18 3.32 -2.43
N ASP A 192 -1.41 4.27 -3.33
CA ASP A 192 -0.58 4.56 -4.50
C ASP A 192 -0.79 6.02 -4.92
N VAL A 193 0.26 6.68 -5.40
CA VAL A 193 0.24 8.09 -5.84
C VAL A 193 -0.81 8.34 -6.94
N ASN A 194 -1.10 7.33 -7.77
CA ASN A 194 -2.14 7.41 -8.80
C ASN A 194 -3.52 7.79 -8.26
N GLY A 195 -3.80 7.52 -6.98
CA GLY A 195 -5.05 7.90 -6.35
C GLY A 195 -5.29 9.42 -6.29
N PHE A 196 -4.22 10.22 -6.28
CA PHE A 196 -4.33 11.68 -6.12
C PHE A 196 -3.36 12.52 -6.95
N ILE A 197 -2.55 11.93 -7.83
CA ILE A 197 -1.50 12.66 -8.58
C ILE A 197 -2.03 13.78 -9.49
N GLU A 198 -3.31 13.74 -9.86
CA GLU A 198 -3.98 14.82 -10.59
C GLU A 198 -4.13 16.09 -9.74
N HIS A 199 -4.09 15.97 -8.42
CA HIS A 199 -4.30 17.05 -7.48
C HIS A 199 -2.99 17.62 -6.93
N THR A 200 -2.04 16.75 -6.61
CA THR A 200 -0.72 17.15 -6.08
C THR A 200 0.37 16.15 -6.44
N LYS A 201 1.58 16.67 -6.61
CA LYS A 201 2.82 15.89 -6.76
C LYS A 201 3.70 15.91 -5.51
N ASN A 202 3.30 16.65 -4.49
CA ASN A 202 4.00 16.72 -3.23
C ASN A 202 3.54 15.56 -2.36
N VAL A 203 4.45 14.66 -2.03
CA VAL A 203 4.15 13.41 -1.34
C VAL A 203 5.04 13.19 -0.13
N LEU A 204 4.52 12.49 0.86
CA LEU A 204 5.27 11.95 1.98
C LEU A 204 4.93 10.46 2.07
N TYR A 205 5.93 9.61 1.84
CA TYR A 205 5.78 8.16 2.01
C TYR A 205 5.85 7.82 3.49
N LEU A 206 4.80 7.20 4.03
CA LEU A 206 4.84 6.69 5.40
C LEU A 206 5.75 5.45 5.46
N GLU A 207 6.55 5.36 6.50
CA GLU A 207 7.35 4.17 6.82
C GLU A 207 6.61 3.22 7.77
N ASP A 208 7.18 2.04 7.97
CA ASP A 208 6.59 1.05 8.87
C ASP A 208 6.55 1.55 10.32
N ASN A 209 5.44 1.31 10.99
CA ASN A 209 5.16 1.76 12.35
C ASN A 209 5.07 3.29 12.49
N GLU A 210 4.46 3.94 11.52
CA GLU A 210 4.13 5.35 11.58
C GLU A 210 2.62 5.58 11.60
N MET A 211 2.23 6.64 12.29
CA MET A 211 0.87 7.15 12.36
C MET A 211 0.85 8.63 12.01
N ILE A 212 -0.11 9.03 11.20
CA ILE A 212 -0.34 10.43 10.84
C ILE A 212 -1.73 10.87 11.28
N VAL A 213 -1.80 12.05 11.85
CA VAL A 213 -3.05 12.75 12.20
C VAL A 213 -3.16 13.97 11.30
N ILE A 214 -4.23 14.07 10.54
CA ILE A 214 -4.51 15.18 9.62
C ILE A 214 -5.70 15.97 10.17
N ASP A 215 -5.48 17.25 10.44
CA ASP A 215 -6.50 18.20 10.86
C ASP A 215 -6.43 19.46 10.00
N GLU A 216 -6.05 20.63 10.52
CA GLU A 216 -5.68 21.80 9.74
C GLU A 216 -4.33 21.63 9.04
N ASP A 217 -3.45 20.87 9.67
CA ASP A 217 -2.17 20.41 9.17
C ASP A 217 -1.97 18.93 9.54
N TYR A 218 -0.88 18.31 9.09
CA TYR A 218 -0.56 16.93 9.43
C TYR A 218 0.52 16.84 10.51
N LYS A 219 0.43 15.79 11.33
CA LYS A 219 1.43 15.44 12.35
C LYS A 219 1.77 13.97 12.25
N LEU A 220 3.03 13.68 11.96
CA LEU A 220 3.56 12.32 11.87
C LEU A 220 4.18 11.90 13.20
N SER A 221 3.97 10.67 13.62
CA SER A 221 4.50 10.11 14.85
C SER A 221 4.81 8.62 14.72
N SER A 222 5.75 8.15 15.53
CA SER A 222 6.11 6.74 15.67
C SER A 222 5.02 5.97 16.41
N LEU A 223 4.67 4.78 15.91
CA LEU A 223 3.80 3.83 16.60
C LEU A 223 4.54 3.04 17.69
N ILE A 224 5.85 3.17 17.81
CA ILE A 224 6.64 2.45 18.81
C ILE A 224 6.53 3.16 20.17
N ASP A 225 6.68 4.48 20.17
CA ASP A 225 6.78 5.29 21.39
C ASP A 225 5.94 6.59 21.36
N GLY A 226 5.23 6.84 20.24
CA GLY A 226 4.43 8.04 20.06
C GLY A 226 5.24 9.31 19.78
N SER A 227 6.57 9.22 19.63
CA SER A 227 7.44 10.37 19.34
C SER A 227 7.12 11.04 18.01
N PRO A 228 7.22 12.37 17.92
CA PRO A 228 7.00 13.09 16.66
C PRO A 228 8.12 12.78 15.66
N ILE A 229 7.73 12.66 14.38
CA ILE A 229 8.64 12.44 13.27
C ILE A 229 8.56 13.65 12.35
N ASN A 230 9.73 14.19 11.96
CA ASN A 230 9.84 15.21 10.93
C ASN A 230 10.44 14.57 9.68
N ARG A 231 9.77 14.77 8.54
CA ARG A 231 10.21 14.26 7.24
C ARG A 231 9.88 15.26 6.16
N ASP A 232 10.81 15.45 5.22
CA ASP A 232 10.63 16.35 4.09
C ASP A 232 9.62 15.77 3.09
N ILE A 233 8.91 16.68 2.44
CA ILE A 233 7.98 16.34 1.35
C ILE A 233 8.83 16.13 0.09
N GLU A 234 8.56 15.02 -0.59
CA GLU A 234 9.16 14.69 -1.86
C GLU A 234 8.26 15.16 -3.02
N LYS A 235 8.88 15.44 -4.18
CA LYS A 235 8.14 15.80 -5.39
C LYS A 235 8.22 14.70 -6.41
N VAL A 236 7.05 14.15 -6.78
CA VAL A 236 6.94 13.14 -7.85
C VAL A 236 7.26 13.75 -9.21
N ASN A 237 8.22 13.16 -9.94
CA ASN A 237 8.75 13.70 -11.19
C ASN A 237 8.03 13.23 -12.46
N TRP A 238 7.15 12.23 -12.37
CA TRP A 238 6.37 11.73 -13.51
C TRP A 238 4.97 12.37 -13.58
N ASN A 239 4.31 12.26 -14.74
CA ASN A 239 3.00 12.85 -14.97
C ASN A 239 1.91 11.79 -14.99
N PHE A 240 0.70 12.18 -14.57
CA PHE A 240 -0.49 11.32 -14.61
C PHE A 240 -0.75 10.69 -15.99
N LYS A 241 -0.44 11.40 -17.08
CA LYS A 241 -0.56 10.87 -18.46
C LYS A 241 0.24 9.58 -18.67
N ASP A 242 1.40 9.47 -18.01
CA ASP A 242 2.27 8.28 -18.14
C ASP A 242 1.60 7.02 -17.54
N SER A 243 0.71 7.18 -16.58
CA SER A 243 -0.06 6.10 -15.95
C SER A 243 -1.39 5.78 -16.66
N GLN A 244 -1.77 6.52 -17.71
CA GLN A 244 -3.01 6.28 -18.46
C GLN A 244 -2.82 5.21 -19.54
N LYS A 245 -3.95 4.64 -20.01
CA LYS A 245 -3.96 3.64 -21.12
C LYS A 245 -3.52 4.20 -22.48
N ASP A 246 -3.46 5.51 -22.63
CA ASP A 246 -2.91 6.20 -23.83
C ASP A 246 -3.55 5.74 -25.16
N GLY A 247 -4.87 5.52 -25.13
CA GLY A 247 -5.66 5.04 -26.28
C GLY A 247 -5.72 3.52 -26.43
N PHE A 248 -4.96 2.76 -25.66
CA PHE A 248 -5.03 1.31 -25.66
C PHE A 248 -6.23 0.78 -24.86
N SER A 249 -6.80 -0.34 -25.28
CA SER A 249 -7.93 -0.98 -24.57
C SER A 249 -7.51 -1.54 -23.21
N HIS A 250 -6.26 -1.98 -23.07
CA HIS A 250 -5.70 -2.60 -21.86
C HIS A 250 -4.32 -2.05 -21.54
N TYR A 251 -3.98 -1.94 -20.25
CA TYR A 251 -2.63 -1.55 -19.79
C TYR A 251 -1.55 -2.50 -20.33
N MET A 252 -1.75 -3.81 -20.23
CA MET A 252 -0.81 -4.79 -20.77
C MET A 252 -0.52 -4.56 -22.25
N LEU A 253 -1.54 -4.21 -23.05
CA LEU A 253 -1.36 -3.92 -24.47
C LEU A 253 -0.48 -2.67 -24.68
N LYS A 254 -0.73 -1.60 -23.91
CA LYS A 254 0.12 -0.42 -23.90
C LYS A 254 1.57 -0.79 -23.56
N GLU A 255 1.79 -1.52 -22.48
CA GLU A 255 3.12 -1.94 -22.02
C GLU A 255 3.86 -2.79 -23.07
N ILE A 256 3.17 -3.68 -23.77
CA ILE A 256 3.75 -4.45 -24.87
C ILE A 256 4.30 -3.51 -25.96
N PHE A 257 3.52 -2.52 -26.37
CA PHE A 257 3.95 -1.55 -27.40
C PHE A 257 4.99 -0.55 -26.90
N GLU A 258 5.08 -0.30 -25.62
CA GLU A 258 6.10 0.56 -25.01
C GLU A 258 7.49 -0.09 -24.91
N GLN A 259 7.59 -1.43 -24.92
CA GLN A 259 8.86 -2.14 -24.74
C GLN A 259 10.00 -1.62 -25.61
N PRO A 260 9.83 -1.36 -26.94
CA PRO A 260 10.93 -0.86 -27.76
C PRO A 260 11.46 0.50 -27.33
N ARG A 261 10.58 1.38 -26.82
CA ARG A 261 10.93 2.70 -26.29
C ARG A 261 11.68 2.56 -24.96
N VAL A 262 11.14 1.76 -24.06
CA VAL A 262 11.72 1.51 -22.73
C VAL A 262 13.12 0.90 -22.86
N MET A 263 13.30 -0.11 -23.71
CA MET A 263 14.60 -0.72 -23.96
C MET A 263 15.65 0.27 -24.51
N ARG A 264 15.24 1.16 -25.44
CA ARG A 264 16.15 2.21 -25.93
C ARG A 264 16.53 3.18 -24.82
N ASN A 265 15.59 3.61 -24.00
CA ASN A 265 15.86 4.52 -22.88
C ASN A 265 16.85 3.88 -21.87
N ILE A 266 16.60 2.64 -21.46
CA ILE A 266 17.52 1.91 -20.58
C ILE A 266 18.90 1.80 -21.19
N ALA A 267 19.00 1.44 -22.47
CA ALA A 267 20.30 1.33 -23.16
C ALA A 267 21.02 2.69 -23.22
N SER A 268 20.31 3.78 -23.53
CA SER A 268 20.91 5.13 -23.61
C SER A 268 21.39 5.66 -22.25
N GLU A 269 20.72 5.29 -21.17
CA GLU A 269 21.09 5.69 -19.81
C GLU A 269 22.22 4.85 -19.21
N ARG A 270 22.28 3.56 -19.56
CA ARG A 270 23.18 2.57 -18.95
C ARG A 270 24.39 2.20 -19.80
N ILE A 271 24.44 2.60 -21.08
CA ILE A 271 25.60 2.38 -21.95
C ILE A 271 26.24 3.72 -22.28
N ILE A 272 27.38 3.97 -21.66
CA ILE A 272 28.17 5.20 -21.87
C ILE A 272 29.53 4.80 -22.43
N ASN A 273 29.96 5.37 -23.59
CA ASN A 273 31.21 5.04 -24.24
C ASN A 273 31.45 3.55 -24.46
N ASN A 274 30.41 2.82 -24.91
CA ASN A 274 30.45 1.35 -25.11
C ASN A 274 30.71 0.52 -23.82
N LYS A 275 30.53 1.13 -22.65
CA LYS A 275 30.61 0.43 -21.35
C LYS A 275 29.34 0.54 -20.58
N VAL A 276 28.98 -0.50 -19.85
CA VAL A 276 27.85 -0.45 -18.92
C VAL A 276 28.22 0.43 -17.74
N ALA A 277 27.36 1.40 -17.42
CA ALA A 277 27.54 2.34 -16.33
C ALA A 277 26.28 2.40 -15.45
N PHE A 278 26.44 2.10 -14.18
CA PHE A 278 25.41 2.28 -13.15
C PHE A 278 25.83 3.46 -12.27
N LYS A 279 25.27 4.65 -12.52
CA LYS A 279 25.61 5.86 -11.79
C LYS A 279 25.27 5.80 -10.31
N ASP A 280 24.23 5.01 -9.98
CA ASP A 280 23.66 4.89 -8.65
C ASP A 280 24.23 3.71 -7.84
N LEU A 281 25.09 2.89 -8.47
CA LEU A 281 25.69 1.73 -7.84
C LEU A 281 27.22 1.91 -7.73
N ASN A 282 27.70 2.02 -6.51
CA ASN A 282 29.15 2.09 -6.26
C ASN A 282 29.74 0.66 -6.18
N LEU A 283 29.79 -0.01 -7.36
CA LEU A 283 30.29 -1.37 -7.50
C LEU A 283 31.77 -1.35 -7.92
N SER A 284 32.68 -1.69 -7.02
CA SER A 284 34.09 -1.85 -7.38
C SER A 284 34.30 -3.15 -8.16
N GLU A 285 35.32 -3.15 -9.06
CA GLU A 285 35.71 -4.39 -9.77
C GLU A 285 36.09 -5.52 -8.80
N GLY A 286 36.72 -5.18 -7.68
CA GLY A 286 37.09 -6.16 -6.65
C GLY A 286 35.88 -6.84 -6.03
N TYR A 287 34.82 -6.06 -5.76
CA TYR A 287 33.54 -6.60 -5.28
C TYR A 287 32.91 -7.53 -6.31
N LEU A 288 32.79 -7.09 -7.56
CA LEU A 288 32.19 -7.91 -8.63
C LEU A 288 32.94 -9.22 -8.85
N LYS A 289 34.29 -9.19 -8.81
CA LYS A 289 35.13 -10.41 -8.91
C LYS A 289 34.99 -11.35 -7.69
N GLY A 290 34.55 -10.83 -6.55
CA GLY A 290 34.31 -11.57 -5.33
C GLY A 290 32.98 -12.33 -5.28
N ILE A 291 32.07 -12.06 -6.22
CA ILE A 291 30.75 -12.73 -6.25
C ILE A 291 30.92 -14.18 -6.69
N LYS A 292 30.48 -15.12 -5.83
CA LYS A 292 30.57 -16.58 -6.07
C LYS A 292 29.24 -17.16 -6.51
N ARG A 293 28.12 -16.61 -6.03
CA ARG A 293 26.77 -17.05 -6.35
C ARG A 293 25.82 -15.85 -6.36
N ILE A 294 24.85 -15.87 -7.26
CA ILE A 294 23.75 -14.89 -7.30
C ILE A 294 22.45 -15.63 -6.97
N ILE A 295 21.64 -15.05 -6.09
CA ILE A 295 20.30 -15.53 -5.74
C ILE A 295 19.30 -14.49 -6.18
N LEU A 296 18.43 -14.83 -7.13
CA LEU A 296 17.36 -13.97 -7.63
C LEU A 296 16.08 -14.26 -6.85
N LEU A 297 15.48 -13.23 -6.25
CA LEU A 297 14.26 -13.33 -5.44
C LEU A 297 13.13 -12.55 -6.06
N ALA A 298 12.01 -13.20 -6.28
CA ALA A 298 10.80 -12.54 -6.79
C ALA A 298 9.53 -13.35 -6.53
N CYS A 299 8.38 -12.73 -6.80
CA CYS A 299 7.06 -13.37 -6.84
C CYS A 299 6.40 -13.14 -8.20
N GLY A 300 5.47 -14.03 -8.57
CA GLY A 300 4.65 -13.88 -9.76
C GLY A 300 5.45 -13.77 -11.06
N THR A 301 5.08 -12.83 -11.91
CA THR A 301 5.71 -12.63 -13.24
C THR A 301 7.19 -12.22 -13.13
N ALA A 302 7.57 -11.49 -12.08
CA ALA A 302 8.97 -11.14 -11.83
C ALA A 302 9.83 -12.38 -11.57
N HIS A 303 9.27 -13.44 -10.95
CA HIS A 303 9.97 -14.73 -10.79
C HIS A 303 10.31 -15.37 -12.14
N TYR A 304 9.41 -15.30 -13.13
CA TYR A 304 9.70 -15.82 -14.47
C TYR A 304 10.77 -14.98 -15.19
N ALA A 305 10.83 -13.67 -14.95
CA ALA A 305 11.92 -12.83 -15.42
C ALA A 305 13.26 -13.25 -14.77
N CYS A 306 13.25 -13.58 -13.48
CA CYS A 306 14.42 -14.13 -12.78
C CYS A 306 14.91 -15.46 -13.41
N LEU A 307 14.01 -16.36 -13.80
CA LEU A 307 14.39 -17.61 -14.49
C LEU A 307 15.12 -17.33 -15.80
N THR A 308 14.66 -16.35 -16.58
CA THR A 308 15.37 -15.91 -17.79
C THR A 308 16.73 -15.29 -17.45
N GLY A 309 16.74 -14.40 -16.43
CA GLY A 309 17.96 -13.75 -15.92
C GLY A 309 19.02 -14.76 -15.46
N LYS A 310 18.61 -15.85 -14.82
CA LYS A 310 19.51 -16.94 -14.42
C LYS A 310 20.31 -17.46 -15.62
N TYR A 311 19.65 -17.85 -16.70
CA TYR A 311 20.33 -18.37 -17.89
C TYR A 311 21.28 -17.34 -18.52
N MET A 312 20.91 -16.07 -18.50
CA MET A 312 21.77 -14.98 -18.98
C MET A 312 23.03 -14.84 -18.10
N ILE A 313 22.86 -14.81 -16.78
CA ILE A 313 23.97 -14.68 -15.82
C ILE A 313 24.91 -15.87 -15.94
N GLU A 314 24.40 -17.09 -15.92
CA GLU A 314 25.21 -18.30 -16.02
C GLU A 314 25.95 -18.41 -17.36
N SER A 315 25.31 -17.99 -18.45
CA SER A 315 25.96 -18.07 -19.78
C SER A 315 26.98 -16.96 -20.00
N LEU A 316 26.72 -15.75 -19.54
CA LEU A 316 27.59 -14.59 -19.80
C LEU A 316 28.64 -14.36 -18.72
N ALA A 317 28.24 -14.39 -17.44
CA ALA A 317 29.12 -14.13 -16.32
C ALA A 317 29.81 -15.37 -15.76
N LYS A 318 29.32 -16.57 -16.09
CA LYS A 318 29.84 -17.88 -15.58
C LYS A 318 29.79 -17.98 -14.05
N ILE A 319 28.77 -17.35 -13.44
CA ILE A 319 28.51 -17.37 -12.00
C ILE A 319 27.27 -18.25 -11.75
N ASN A 320 27.32 -19.11 -10.74
CA ASN A 320 26.16 -19.89 -10.32
C ASN A 320 25.01 -18.97 -9.95
N CYS A 321 23.83 -19.22 -10.50
CA CYS A 321 22.65 -18.42 -10.24
C CYS A 321 21.48 -19.29 -9.81
N GLU A 322 20.92 -18.99 -8.66
CA GLU A 322 19.70 -19.61 -8.12
C GLU A 322 18.52 -18.66 -8.30
N VAL A 323 17.33 -19.21 -8.48
CA VAL A 323 16.07 -18.44 -8.47
C VAL A 323 15.17 -19.04 -7.42
N ASP A 324 14.64 -18.22 -6.54
CA ASP A 324 13.74 -18.66 -5.49
C ASP A 324 12.48 -17.81 -5.45
N TYR A 325 11.37 -18.41 -5.04
CA TYR A 325 10.18 -17.66 -4.68
C TYR A 325 10.44 -16.91 -3.37
N ALA A 326 10.19 -15.61 -3.36
CA ALA A 326 10.41 -14.80 -2.17
C ALA A 326 9.55 -15.26 -0.98
N SER A 327 8.33 -15.78 -1.24
CA SER A 327 7.48 -16.41 -0.23
C SER A 327 8.14 -17.59 0.46
N GLU A 328 8.80 -18.47 -0.31
CA GLU A 328 9.48 -19.66 0.22
C GLU A 328 10.80 -19.30 0.90
N PHE A 329 11.58 -18.41 0.27
CA PHE A 329 12.87 -17.98 0.78
C PHE A 329 12.81 -17.47 2.22
N ARG A 330 11.78 -16.68 2.55
CA ARG A 330 11.62 -16.10 3.90
C ARG A 330 11.41 -17.14 5.00
N TYR A 331 10.85 -18.31 4.67
CA TYR A 331 10.49 -19.33 5.66
C TYR A 331 11.43 -20.54 5.68
N ARG A 332 12.10 -20.87 4.56
CA ARG A 332 12.93 -22.06 4.45
C ARG A 332 14.30 -21.99 5.14
N ASN A 333 14.61 -20.90 5.86
CA ASN A 333 15.90 -20.67 6.49
C ASN A 333 17.07 -20.77 5.48
N PRO A 334 17.16 -19.87 4.49
CA PRO A 334 18.11 -19.99 3.36
C PRO A 334 19.55 -19.96 3.83
N ILE A 335 20.40 -20.70 3.12
CA ILE A 335 21.86 -20.72 3.35
C ILE A 335 22.45 -19.54 2.56
N ILE A 336 23.08 -18.63 3.26
CA ILE A 336 23.81 -17.48 2.71
C ILE A 336 25.27 -17.62 3.11
N ASN A 337 26.16 -17.51 2.14
CA ASN A 337 27.61 -17.63 2.33
C ASN A 337 28.30 -16.32 1.94
N GLU A 338 29.55 -16.19 2.35
CA GLU A 338 30.42 -15.09 1.90
C GLU A 338 30.64 -15.17 0.38
N GLY A 339 30.38 -14.06 -0.31
CA GLY A 339 30.39 -13.96 -1.76
C GLY A 339 29.03 -14.20 -2.43
N ASP A 340 27.96 -14.43 -1.68
CA ASP A 340 26.61 -14.45 -2.21
C ASP A 340 26.08 -13.04 -2.42
N LEU A 341 25.49 -12.80 -3.60
CA LEU A 341 24.73 -11.60 -3.92
C LEU A 341 23.24 -11.97 -4.08
N VAL A 342 22.38 -11.34 -3.31
CA VAL A 342 20.93 -11.47 -3.45
C VAL A 342 20.40 -10.31 -4.30
N ILE A 343 19.66 -10.62 -5.37
CA ILE A 343 19.02 -9.61 -6.22
C ILE A 343 17.51 -9.82 -6.15
N ALA A 344 16.82 -8.85 -5.58
CA ALA A 344 15.36 -8.83 -5.53
C ALA A 344 14.81 -8.14 -6.78
N VAL A 345 13.91 -8.82 -7.50
CA VAL A 345 13.28 -8.29 -8.72
C VAL A 345 11.80 -8.03 -8.44
N THR A 346 11.38 -6.77 -8.60
CA THR A 346 10.01 -6.35 -8.32
C THR A 346 9.60 -5.17 -9.19
N GLN A 347 8.35 -5.17 -9.69
CA GLN A 347 7.81 -4.03 -10.43
C GLN A 347 7.25 -2.96 -9.48
N SER A 348 6.53 -3.38 -8.43
CA SER A 348 5.87 -2.46 -7.51
C SER A 348 6.78 -1.93 -6.40
N GLY A 349 7.88 -2.62 -6.09
CA GLY A 349 8.66 -2.37 -4.87
C GLY A 349 7.95 -2.72 -3.55
N GLU A 350 6.71 -3.21 -3.60
CA GLU A 350 5.81 -3.32 -2.44
C GLU A 350 5.30 -4.75 -2.18
N THR A 351 5.79 -5.75 -2.93
CA THR A 351 5.37 -7.15 -2.73
C THR A 351 5.84 -7.62 -1.35
N ALA A 352 4.90 -7.89 -0.45
CA ALA A 352 5.17 -8.20 0.96
C ALA A 352 6.18 -9.34 1.13
N ASP A 353 6.04 -10.43 0.36
CA ASP A 353 6.96 -11.56 0.44
C ASP A 353 8.36 -11.20 -0.08
N THR A 354 8.46 -10.37 -1.14
CA THR A 354 9.76 -9.90 -1.64
C THR A 354 10.47 -9.02 -0.62
N LEU A 355 9.75 -8.09 0.02
CA LEU A 355 10.30 -7.25 1.09
C LEU A 355 10.71 -8.06 2.32
N ALA A 356 9.91 -9.07 2.69
CA ALA A 356 10.25 -9.95 3.81
C ALA A 356 11.47 -10.84 3.49
N ALA A 357 11.59 -11.33 2.26
CA ALA A 357 12.76 -12.09 1.82
C ALA A 357 14.04 -11.24 1.81
N ILE A 358 13.94 -9.96 1.41
CA ILE A 358 15.05 -8.98 1.51
C ILE A 358 15.47 -8.81 2.98
N LYS A 359 14.51 -8.62 3.90
CA LYS A 359 14.80 -8.49 5.35
C LYS A 359 15.50 -9.74 5.88
N GLU A 360 15.04 -10.95 5.49
CA GLU A 360 15.67 -12.21 5.90
C GLU A 360 17.08 -12.36 5.32
N ALA A 361 17.28 -12.05 4.04
CA ALA A 361 18.60 -12.06 3.42
C ALA A 361 19.57 -11.12 4.13
N ASN A 362 19.12 -9.90 4.45
CA ASN A 362 19.92 -8.91 5.18
C ASN A 362 20.27 -9.39 6.59
N ARG A 363 19.29 -9.95 7.33
CA ARG A 363 19.51 -10.56 8.66
C ARG A 363 20.59 -11.64 8.64
N LYS A 364 20.71 -12.35 7.53
CA LYS A 364 21.73 -13.40 7.31
C LYS A 364 23.06 -12.85 6.77
N GLY A 365 23.18 -11.55 6.60
CA GLY A 365 24.43 -10.89 6.17
C GLY A 365 24.65 -10.88 4.65
N ALA A 366 23.63 -11.19 3.83
CA ALA A 366 23.73 -11.08 2.39
C ALA A 366 23.95 -9.63 1.94
N LYS A 367 24.71 -9.44 0.87
CA LYS A 367 24.68 -8.22 0.09
C LYS A 367 23.46 -8.23 -0.81
N ILE A 368 22.75 -7.10 -0.88
CA ILE A 368 21.46 -7.04 -1.56
C ILE A 368 21.49 -5.95 -2.63
N MET A 369 20.92 -6.27 -3.78
CA MET A 369 20.55 -5.33 -4.84
C MET A 369 19.06 -5.51 -5.15
N SER A 370 18.43 -4.48 -5.74
CA SER A 370 17.06 -4.56 -6.25
C SER A 370 16.96 -4.00 -7.67
N ILE A 371 16.02 -4.60 -8.43
CA ILE A 371 15.67 -4.21 -9.80
C ILE A 371 14.16 -4.01 -9.86
#